data_35600035bf410964dc6d10d55a439c1a
#
_entry.id   35600035bf410964dc6d10d55a439c1a
#
_cell.length_a   1.000
_cell.length_b   1.000
_cell.length_c   1.000
_cell.angle_alpha   90.00
_cell.angle_beta   90.00
_cell.angle_gamma   90.00
#
_symmetry.space_group_name_H-M   'P 1'
#
loop_
_entity.id
_entity.type
_entity.pdbx_description
1 polymer ?
#
loop_
_entity_poly.entity_id
_entity_poly.type
_entity_poly.pdbx_seq_one_letter_code
_entity_poly.pdbx_strand_id
1 'polypeptide(L)'
;MGSGFFSGLSKILKKNVKDVVNTESLKNLGKLANTDVSDLVGDVKAASLLSQIEKDPDRIENYIQLAELYKYYKKIEKAVDVYLGIAHRYLEQKNPSQTIYFINLGLKTMPEHGPLNMFSADMDIRMGRFSDAPDKYRKAADYFIRKNDPMTALYLFRRIKDMNKATTKDLLNMSSILIRENMCSDASSILLSLKDRLKDNNEQTLKDREACLMMLHSLKKDDTAILVDLVETRIEMKQFERAIILIKKLVSGDSENINLLKRQAFVYKQMGDMENYIRTFRIIANIYAKEGNIVYRNIYFHKILKHLPNDVEALTVLKMEDQLRENIDSKIENTDSKIKMVDN
;
A
#
# COMPACT_ATOMS: atom_id res chain seq x y z
N MET A 1 -1.96 -2.86 31.18
CA MET A 1 -1.03 -1.97 30.43
C MET A 1 -1.74 -0.67 29.98
N GLY A 2 -2.50 -0.01 30.83
CA GLY A 2 -3.31 1.18 30.50
C GLY A 2 -2.84 2.50 31.13
N SER A 3 -1.91 2.49 32.07
CA SER A 3 -1.56 3.67 32.84
C SER A 3 -0.54 4.61 32.15
N GLY A 4 0.28 4.11 31.24
CA GLY A 4 1.32 4.91 30.59
C GLY A 4 0.80 5.85 29.49
N PHE A 5 -0.25 5.44 28.76
CA PHE A 5 -0.81 6.23 27.66
C PHE A 5 -1.66 7.41 28.18
N PHE A 6 -2.40 7.20 29.27
CA PHE A 6 -3.17 8.27 29.92
C PHE A 6 -2.28 9.36 30.54
N SER A 7 -1.07 9.00 31.02
CA SER A 7 -0.10 10.00 31.49
C SER A 7 0.44 10.86 30.34
N GLY A 8 0.55 10.31 29.12
CA GLY A 8 0.96 11.03 27.93
C GLY A 8 -0.07 12.07 27.47
N LEU A 9 -1.35 11.70 27.38
CA LEU A 9 -2.44 12.62 27.03
C LEU A 9 -2.62 13.71 28.08
N SER A 10 -2.54 13.38 29.37
CA SER A 10 -2.53 14.37 30.46
C SER A 10 -1.33 15.32 30.35
N LYS A 11 -0.16 14.82 29.92
CA LYS A 11 1.02 15.65 29.64
C LYS A 11 0.86 16.54 28.41
N ILE A 12 0.18 16.05 27.34
CA ILE A 12 -0.11 16.84 26.13
C ILE A 12 -1.11 17.94 26.46
N LEU A 13 -2.18 17.64 27.21
CA LEU A 13 -3.11 18.67 27.71
C LEU A 13 -2.43 19.67 28.64
N LYS A 14 -1.57 19.20 29.57
CA LYS A 14 -0.77 20.07 30.44
C LYS A 14 0.29 20.88 29.68
N LYS A 15 0.86 20.33 28.61
CA LYS A 15 1.82 21.03 27.77
C LYS A 15 1.14 22.12 26.94
N ASN A 16 0.00 21.81 26.31
CA ASN A 16 -0.78 22.80 25.55
C ASN A 16 -1.34 23.93 26.46
N VAL A 17 -1.71 23.61 27.71
CA VAL A 17 -2.14 24.62 28.70
C VAL A 17 -0.95 25.49 29.13
N LYS A 18 0.26 24.93 29.34
CA LYS A 18 1.45 25.73 29.70
C LYS A 18 1.94 26.59 28.53
N ASP A 19 1.85 26.13 27.29
CA ASP A 19 2.28 26.89 26.12
C ASP A 19 1.34 28.08 25.82
N VAL A 20 0.06 28.00 26.20
CA VAL A 20 -0.91 29.11 26.08
C VAL A 20 -0.77 30.15 27.23
N VAL A 21 -0.27 29.73 28.41
CA VAL A 21 -0.11 30.60 29.59
C VAL A 21 1.30 31.21 29.66
N ASN A 22 2.18 30.99 28.68
CA ASN A 22 3.50 31.57 28.69
C ASN A 22 3.42 33.11 28.55
N THR A 23 3.69 33.79 29.66
CA THR A 23 3.64 35.25 29.88
C THR A 23 4.55 36.06 28.92
N GLU A 24 5.37 35.42 28.10
CA GLU A 24 6.12 36.05 27.02
C GLU A 24 5.23 36.59 25.90
N SER A 25 4.07 35.97 25.67
CA SER A 25 3.06 36.46 24.70
C SER A 25 2.45 37.81 25.16
N LEU A 26 2.37 38.05 26.45
CA LEU A 26 1.93 39.33 27.01
C LEU A 26 2.99 40.43 26.95
N LYS A 27 4.28 40.08 26.94
CA LYS A 27 5.38 41.04 26.83
C LYS A 27 5.63 41.54 25.40
N ASN A 28 5.12 40.86 24.39
CA ASN A 28 5.23 41.23 22.99
C ASN A 28 4.07 42.10 22.46
N LEU A 29 3.21 42.62 23.32
CA LEU A 29 2.09 43.51 22.97
C LEU A 29 2.45 44.78 22.20
N GLY A 30 3.73 45.14 22.16
CA GLY A 30 4.25 46.29 21.40
C GLY A 30 4.58 45.99 19.93
N LYS A 31 4.52 44.71 19.46
CA LYS A 31 4.88 44.31 18.09
C LYS A 31 3.71 43.84 17.22
N LEU A 32 2.48 43.81 17.76
CA LEU A 32 1.29 43.24 17.15
C LEU A 32 0.45 44.25 16.38
N ALA A 33 1.05 44.92 15.39
CA ALA A 33 0.30 45.79 14.49
C ALA A 33 -0.59 45.05 13.45
N ASN A 34 -0.62 43.70 13.45
CA ASN A 34 -1.35 42.92 12.44
C ASN A 34 -2.12 41.70 13.03
N THR A 35 -2.32 41.59 14.34
CA THR A 35 -3.20 40.54 14.89
C THR A 35 -4.61 41.13 15.13
N ASP A 36 -5.62 40.40 14.68
CA ASP A 36 -7.00 40.76 14.88
C ASP A 36 -7.26 40.89 16.40
N VAL A 37 -7.69 42.09 16.83
CA VAL A 37 -7.97 42.41 18.24
C VAL A 37 -8.97 41.42 18.84
N SER A 38 -9.85 40.84 18.03
CA SER A 38 -10.82 39.83 18.44
C SER A 38 -10.13 38.52 18.91
N ASP A 39 -9.08 38.08 18.25
CA ASP A 39 -8.31 36.89 18.64
C ASP A 39 -7.58 37.07 19.95
N LEU A 40 -7.04 38.27 20.20
CA LEU A 40 -6.38 38.61 21.48
C LEU A 40 -7.37 38.60 22.64
N VAL A 41 -8.56 39.18 22.47
CA VAL A 41 -9.64 39.16 23.47
C VAL A 41 -10.10 37.72 23.78
N GLY A 42 -10.19 36.90 22.74
CA GLY A 42 -10.49 35.47 22.87
C GLY A 42 -9.46 34.72 23.71
N ASP A 43 -8.18 34.97 23.46
CA ASP A 43 -7.10 34.33 24.22
C ASP A 43 -7.02 34.76 25.67
N VAL A 44 -7.30 36.06 25.97
CA VAL A 44 -7.38 36.56 27.35
C VAL A 44 -8.54 35.92 28.11
N LYS A 45 -9.74 35.82 27.49
CA LYS A 45 -10.90 35.14 28.10
C LYS A 45 -10.63 33.65 28.31
N ALA A 46 -9.98 32.97 27.34
CA ALA A 46 -9.59 31.58 27.47
C ALA A 46 -8.61 31.38 28.65
N ALA A 47 -7.61 32.27 28.79
CA ALA A 47 -6.65 32.22 29.89
C ALA A 47 -7.33 32.37 31.25
N SER A 48 -8.36 33.26 31.39
CA SER A 48 -9.14 33.40 32.59
C SER A 48 -9.92 32.12 32.94
N LEU A 49 -10.56 31.48 31.94
CA LEU A 49 -11.29 30.22 32.15
C LEU A 49 -10.33 29.07 32.50
N LEU A 50 -9.16 29.02 31.88
CA LEU A 50 -8.13 28.03 32.19
C LEU A 50 -7.65 28.18 33.64
N SER A 51 -7.45 29.41 34.12
CA SER A 51 -7.10 29.66 35.54
C SER A 51 -8.20 29.24 36.51
N GLN A 52 -9.48 29.40 36.13
CA GLN A 52 -10.60 28.89 36.93
C GLN A 52 -10.63 27.35 36.95
N ILE A 53 -10.36 26.71 35.81
CA ILE A 53 -10.25 25.24 35.68
C ILE A 53 -9.08 24.71 36.53
N GLU A 54 -7.96 25.43 36.62
CA GLU A 54 -6.83 25.03 37.47
C GLU A 54 -7.19 25.09 38.96
N LYS A 55 -7.99 26.08 39.36
CA LYS A 55 -8.43 26.24 40.76
C LYS A 55 -9.52 25.24 41.18
N ASP A 56 -10.43 24.95 40.26
CA ASP A 56 -11.52 24.00 40.46
C ASP A 56 -11.65 23.09 39.23
N PRO A 57 -10.82 22.04 39.16
CA PRO A 57 -10.78 21.14 38.00
C PRO A 57 -12.06 20.32 37.82
N ASP A 58 -12.88 20.14 38.82
CA ASP A 58 -14.10 19.31 38.75
C ASP A 58 -15.33 20.10 38.26
N ARG A 59 -15.20 21.41 38.13
CA ARG A 59 -16.29 22.26 37.65
C ARG A 59 -16.41 22.20 36.13
N ILE A 60 -17.26 21.31 35.65
CA ILE A 60 -17.47 21.03 34.21
C ILE A 60 -17.98 22.26 33.44
N GLU A 61 -18.73 23.15 34.08
CA GLU A 61 -19.25 24.38 33.48
C GLU A 61 -18.15 25.26 32.90
N ASN A 62 -17.00 25.37 33.59
CA ASN A 62 -15.86 26.14 33.10
C ASN A 62 -15.28 25.57 31.78
N TYR A 63 -15.23 24.24 31.65
CA TYR A 63 -14.80 23.59 30.43
C TYR A 63 -15.80 23.79 29.27
N ILE A 64 -17.11 23.72 29.56
CA ILE A 64 -18.15 23.98 28.56
C ILE A 64 -18.04 25.42 28.06
N GLN A 65 -17.89 26.39 28.96
CA GLN A 65 -17.69 27.79 28.59
C GLN A 65 -16.43 27.98 27.75
N LEU A 66 -15.34 27.30 28.07
CA LEU A 66 -14.10 27.33 27.29
C LEU A 66 -14.28 26.74 25.88
N ALA A 67 -14.99 25.62 25.76
CA ALA A 67 -15.27 25.01 24.47
C ALA A 67 -16.15 25.94 23.60
N GLU A 68 -17.20 26.52 24.15
CA GLU A 68 -18.05 27.47 23.43
C GLU A 68 -17.30 28.76 23.05
N LEU A 69 -16.40 29.24 23.90
CA LEU A 69 -15.51 30.35 23.58
C LEU A 69 -14.61 30.01 22.38
N TYR A 70 -13.97 28.84 22.38
CA TYR A 70 -13.14 28.41 21.24
C TYR A 70 -13.95 28.23 19.96
N LYS A 71 -15.20 27.74 20.03
CA LYS A 71 -16.10 27.68 18.87
C LYS A 71 -16.43 29.06 18.34
N TYR A 72 -16.75 30.01 19.23
CA TYR A 72 -17.06 31.39 18.85
C TYR A 72 -15.88 32.01 18.06
N TYR A 73 -14.64 31.78 18.52
CA TYR A 73 -13.42 32.28 17.83
C TYR A 73 -12.92 31.34 16.74
N LYS A 74 -13.75 30.41 16.26
CA LYS A 74 -13.42 29.44 15.17
C LYS A 74 -12.19 28.56 15.44
N LYS A 75 -11.75 28.47 16.71
CA LYS A 75 -10.66 27.58 17.15
C LYS A 75 -11.21 26.17 17.40
N ILE A 76 -11.76 25.55 16.34
CA ILE A 76 -12.59 24.34 16.42
C ILE A 76 -11.81 23.16 17.04
N GLU A 77 -10.56 22.94 16.64
CA GLU A 77 -9.72 21.84 17.17
C GLU A 77 -9.56 21.98 18.70
N LYS A 78 -9.27 23.20 19.19
CA LYS A 78 -9.19 23.46 20.65
C LYS A 78 -10.51 23.20 21.38
N ALA A 79 -11.64 23.56 20.78
CA ALA A 79 -12.95 23.28 21.37
C ALA A 79 -13.19 21.78 21.51
N VAL A 80 -12.81 21.02 20.51
CA VAL A 80 -12.97 19.56 20.48
C VAL A 80 -12.01 18.89 21.48
N ASP A 81 -10.79 19.39 21.65
CA ASP A 81 -9.86 18.93 22.70
C ASP A 81 -10.45 19.14 24.12
N VAL A 82 -11.18 20.24 24.33
CA VAL A 82 -11.88 20.46 25.63
C VAL A 82 -12.99 19.42 25.83
N TYR A 83 -13.80 19.11 24.78
CA TYR A 83 -14.81 18.05 24.89
C TYR A 83 -14.19 16.68 25.18
N LEU A 84 -13.03 16.38 24.57
CA LEU A 84 -12.26 15.18 24.88
C LEU A 84 -11.85 15.13 26.35
N GLY A 85 -11.36 16.25 26.89
CA GLY A 85 -11.02 16.38 28.32
C GLY A 85 -12.20 16.15 29.26
N ILE A 86 -13.36 16.70 28.92
CA ILE A 86 -14.61 16.47 29.68
C ILE A 86 -15.01 15.00 29.65
N ALA A 87 -14.95 14.38 28.47
CA ALA A 87 -15.30 12.97 28.30
C ALA A 87 -14.39 12.05 29.13
N HIS A 88 -13.08 12.34 29.21
CA HIS A 88 -12.16 11.60 30.07
C HIS A 88 -12.52 11.72 31.55
N ARG A 89 -12.89 12.92 32.04
CA ARG A 89 -13.32 13.11 33.43
C ARG A 89 -14.56 12.30 33.77
N TYR A 90 -15.58 12.32 32.91
CA TYR A 90 -16.77 11.50 33.12
C TYR A 90 -16.47 10.00 33.07
N LEU A 91 -15.48 9.56 32.28
CA LEU A 91 -15.06 8.18 32.34
C LEU A 91 -14.41 7.80 33.67
N GLU A 92 -13.56 8.69 34.24
CA GLU A 92 -12.97 8.51 35.56
C GLU A 92 -14.03 8.46 36.66
N GLN A 93 -15.07 9.25 36.52
CA GLN A 93 -16.25 9.25 37.41
C GLN A 93 -17.20 8.05 37.17
N LYS A 94 -16.82 7.12 36.29
CA LYS A 94 -17.61 5.94 35.92
C LYS A 94 -19.00 6.30 35.36
N ASN A 95 -19.10 7.41 34.67
CA ASN A 95 -20.32 7.88 34.01
C ASN A 95 -20.24 7.71 32.49
N PRO A 96 -20.50 6.50 31.95
CA PRO A 96 -20.34 6.23 30.51
C PRO A 96 -21.34 7.03 29.65
N SER A 97 -22.52 7.35 30.16
CA SER A 97 -23.52 8.11 29.42
C SER A 97 -23.04 9.50 29.09
N GLN A 98 -22.50 10.22 30.08
CA GLN A 98 -21.94 11.55 29.86
C GLN A 98 -20.64 11.49 29.06
N THR A 99 -19.80 10.47 29.24
CA THR A 99 -18.62 10.22 28.41
C THR A 99 -19.01 10.19 26.94
N ILE A 100 -20.00 9.36 26.57
CA ILE A 100 -20.46 9.20 25.18
C ILE A 100 -21.09 10.49 24.67
N TYR A 101 -21.85 11.21 25.50
CA TYR A 101 -22.45 12.47 25.12
C TYR A 101 -21.39 13.47 24.64
N PHE A 102 -20.32 13.67 25.42
CA PHE A 102 -19.27 14.63 25.06
C PHE A 102 -18.39 14.14 23.91
N ILE A 103 -18.15 12.83 23.76
CA ILE A 103 -17.52 12.28 22.57
C ILE A 103 -18.35 12.64 21.34
N ASN A 104 -19.66 12.40 21.38
CA ASN A 104 -20.55 12.65 20.24
C ASN A 104 -20.64 14.15 19.92
N LEU A 105 -20.67 15.02 20.96
CA LEU A 105 -20.67 16.46 20.78
C LEU A 105 -19.39 16.93 20.08
N GLY A 106 -18.24 16.42 20.48
CA GLY A 106 -16.97 16.72 19.86
C GLY A 106 -16.89 16.18 18.42
N LEU A 107 -17.33 14.94 18.16
CA LEU A 107 -17.37 14.37 16.81
C LEU A 107 -18.40 15.05 15.90
N LYS A 108 -19.49 15.58 16.43
CA LYS A 108 -20.42 16.43 15.67
C LYS A 108 -19.77 17.74 15.26
N THR A 109 -18.88 18.27 16.09
CA THR A 109 -18.15 19.52 15.82
C THR A 109 -16.98 19.30 14.84
N MET A 110 -16.24 18.21 14.98
CA MET A 110 -15.13 17.81 14.12
C MET A 110 -15.11 16.28 13.91
N PRO A 111 -15.79 15.77 12.88
CA PRO A 111 -15.92 14.31 12.64
C PRO A 111 -14.59 13.58 12.45
N GLU A 112 -13.58 14.28 11.94
CA GLU A 112 -12.26 13.73 11.63
C GLU A 112 -11.25 13.85 12.78
N HIS A 113 -11.69 14.28 13.99
CA HIS A 113 -10.78 14.44 15.11
C HIS A 113 -10.26 13.08 15.60
N GLY A 114 -8.95 12.83 15.41
CA GLY A 114 -8.33 11.52 15.66
C GLY A 114 -8.46 11.04 17.11
N PRO A 115 -8.04 11.83 18.12
CA PRO A 115 -8.14 11.44 19.52
C PRO A 115 -9.56 11.08 19.97
N LEU A 116 -10.60 11.82 19.51
CA LEU A 116 -11.98 11.49 19.81
C LEU A 116 -12.48 10.23 19.11
N ASN A 117 -12.11 10.03 17.83
CA ASN A 117 -12.45 8.79 17.13
C ASN A 117 -11.80 7.59 17.81
N MET A 118 -10.53 7.69 18.22
CA MET A 118 -9.83 6.65 18.98
C MET A 118 -10.55 6.36 20.30
N PHE A 119 -10.88 7.40 21.06
CA PHE A 119 -11.58 7.25 22.34
C PHE A 119 -12.99 6.67 22.15
N SER A 120 -13.70 7.09 21.11
CA SER A 120 -15.01 6.53 20.76
C SER A 120 -14.92 5.03 20.43
N ALA A 121 -13.88 4.61 19.68
CA ALA A 121 -13.64 3.20 19.39
C ALA A 121 -13.33 2.37 20.64
N ASP A 122 -12.50 2.91 21.55
CA ASP A 122 -12.22 2.27 22.84
C ASP A 122 -13.48 2.12 23.70
N MET A 123 -14.37 3.10 23.67
CA MET A 123 -15.67 3.03 24.36
C MET A 123 -16.58 1.97 23.73
N ASP A 124 -16.60 1.85 22.40
CA ASP A 124 -17.38 0.80 21.73
C ASP A 124 -16.90 -0.60 22.13
N ILE A 125 -15.60 -0.81 22.19
CA ILE A 125 -15.01 -2.10 22.65
C ILE A 125 -15.44 -2.40 24.09
N ARG A 126 -15.35 -1.40 25.00
CA ARG A 126 -15.77 -1.56 26.40
C ARG A 126 -17.25 -1.90 26.55
N MET A 127 -18.07 -1.45 25.61
CA MET A 127 -19.53 -1.71 25.56
C MET A 127 -19.89 -2.96 24.75
N GLY A 128 -18.92 -3.73 24.24
CA GLY A 128 -19.14 -4.91 23.42
C GLY A 128 -19.56 -4.65 21.99
N ARG A 129 -19.47 -3.39 21.51
CA ARG A 129 -19.78 -3.01 20.13
C ARG A 129 -18.55 -3.14 19.22
N PHE A 130 -18.06 -4.36 19.07
CA PHE A 130 -16.83 -4.63 18.32
C PHE A 130 -16.91 -4.37 16.80
N SER A 131 -18.12 -4.27 16.24
CA SER A 131 -18.33 -3.97 14.82
C SER A 131 -17.99 -2.53 14.45
N ASP A 132 -18.20 -1.59 15.37
CA ASP A 132 -18.15 -0.15 15.08
C ASP A 132 -16.77 0.46 15.30
N ALA A 133 -15.98 -0.17 16.17
CA ALA A 133 -14.66 0.30 16.56
C ALA A 133 -13.65 0.39 15.39
N PRO A 134 -13.55 -0.58 14.43
CA PRO A 134 -12.56 -0.53 13.36
C PRO A 134 -12.64 0.72 12.49
N ASP A 135 -13.84 1.17 12.12
CA ASP A 135 -14.00 2.35 11.27
C ASP A 135 -13.58 3.63 11.97
N LYS A 136 -13.84 3.72 13.27
CA LYS A 136 -13.39 4.85 14.10
C LYS A 136 -11.87 4.85 14.25
N TYR A 137 -11.26 3.68 14.44
CA TYR A 137 -9.80 3.58 14.44
C TYR A 137 -9.18 3.96 13.09
N ARG A 138 -9.80 3.61 11.95
CA ARG A 138 -9.34 4.07 10.62
C ARG A 138 -9.36 5.58 10.49
N LYS A 139 -10.47 6.23 10.89
CA LYS A 139 -10.56 7.71 10.90
C LYS A 139 -9.49 8.33 11.79
N ALA A 140 -9.26 7.74 12.96
CA ALA A 140 -8.21 8.20 13.86
C ALA A 140 -6.81 8.00 13.24
N ALA A 141 -6.53 6.85 12.62
CA ALA A 141 -5.25 6.59 11.95
C ALA A 141 -4.99 7.57 10.81
N ASP A 142 -5.98 7.84 9.97
CA ASP A 142 -5.89 8.85 8.90
C ASP A 142 -5.60 10.26 9.43
N TYR A 143 -6.19 10.63 10.56
CA TYR A 143 -5.88 11.89 11.22
C TYR A 143 -4.43 11.95 11.68
N PHE A 144 -3.92 10.91 12.35
CA PHE A 144 -2.55 10.88 12.84
C PHE A 144 -1.51 10.83 11.71
N ILE A 145 -1.82 10.17 10.58
CA ILE A 145 -0.98 10.23 9.37
C ILE A 145 -0.87 11.69 8.87
N ARG A 146 -2.02 12.40 8.77
CA ARG A 146 -2.02 13.83 8.36
C ARG A 146 -1.26 14.74 9.34
N LYS A 147 -1.27 14.42 10.62
CA LYS A 147 -0.54 15.15 11.69
C LYS A 147 0.93 14.71 11.81
N ASN A 148 1.41 13.87 10.89
CA ASN A 148 2.78 13.32 10.89
C ASN A 148 3.14 12.55 12.17
N ASP A 149 2.16 11.82 12.71
CA ASP A 149 2.34 10.86 13.81
C ASP A 149 2.06 9.42 13.32
N PRO A 150 3.01 8.83 12.56
CA PRO A 150 2.84 7.50 11.98
C PRO A 150 2.81 6.39 13.03
N MET A 151 3.44 6.60 14.19
CA MET A 151 3.50 5.56 15.22
C MET A 151 2.15 5.36 15.91
N THR A 152 1.42 6.44 16.17
CA THR A 152 0.04 6.33 16.67
C THR A 152 -0.87 5.70 15.61
N ALA A 153 -0.72 6.07 14.33
CA ALA A 153 -1.48 5.42 13.26
C ALA A 153 -1.17 3.92 13.15
N LEU A 154 0.10 3.53 13.25
CA LEU A 154 0.54 2.12 13.27
C LEU A 154 -0.08 1.36 14.44
N TYR A 155 -0.11 1.94 15.63
CA TYR A 155 -0.77 1.36 16.79
C TYR A 155 -2.25 1.07 16.51
N LEU A 156 -2.96 2.02 15.89
CA LEU A 156 -4.38 1.87 15.56
C LEU A 156 -4.63 0.78 14.51
N PHE A 157 -3.79 0.70 13.47
CA PHE A 157 -3.88 -0.40 12.49
C PHE A 157 -3.58 -1.76 13.12
N ARG A 158 -2.64 -1.84 14.08
CA ARG A 158 -2.41 -3.08 14.85
C ARG A 158 -3.66 -3.48 15.64
N ARG A 159 -4.32 -2.54 16.29
CA ARG A 159 -5.60 -2.79 16.99
C ARG A 159 -6.67 -3.37 16.06
N ILE A 160 -6.83 -2.78 14.86
CA ILE A 160 -7.77 -3.30 13.85
C ILE A 160 -7.38 -4.72 13.40
N LYS A 161 -6.09 -4.99 13.21
CA LYS A 161 -5.57 -6.31 12.85
C LYS A 161 -5.84 -7.34 13.95
N ASP A 162 -5.60 -6.99 15.22
CA ASP A 162 -5.81 -7.88 16.36
C ASP A 162 -7.30 -8.23 16.55
N MET A 163 -8.19 -7.38 16.10
CA MET A 163 -9.64 -7.63 16.03
C MET A 163 -10.03 -8.52 14.84
N ASN A 164 -9.10 -8.96 13.98
CA ASN A 164 -9.35 -9.65 12.72
C ASN A 164 -10.27 -8.87 11.74
N LYS A 165 -10.22 -7.54 11.78
CA LYS A 165 -11.03 -6.63 10.95
C LYS A 165 -10.19 -5.79 9.97
N ALA A 166 -8.89 -6.10 9.84
CA ALA A 166 -8.00 -5.40 8.93
C ALA A 166 -8.35 -5.70 7.46
N THR A 167 -8.60 -4.65 6.71
CA THR A 167 -8.76 -4.71 5.25
C THR A 167 -7.40 -4.75 4.55
N THR A 168 -7.40 -5.07 3.27
CA THR A 168 -6.19 -4.97 2.42
C THR A 168 -5.56 -3.59 2.51
N LYS A 169 -6.37 -2.53 2.44
CA LYS A 169 -5.92 -1.14 2.55
C LYS A 169 -5.24 -0.86 3.90
N ASP A 170 -5.80 -1.36 4.99
CA ASP A 170 -5.21 -1.20 6.33
C ASP A 170 -3.82 -1.84 6.40
N LEU A 171 -3.68 -3.06 5.84
CA LEU A 171 -2.41 -3.79 5.82
C LEU A 171 -1.37 -3.12 4.92
N LEU A 172 -1.77 -2.56 3.78
CA LEU A 172 -0.88 -1.78 2.90
C LEU A 172 -0.42 -0.48 3.58
N ASN A 173 -1.34 0.26 4.23
CA ASN A 173 -1.00 1.47 4.98
C ASN A 173 -0.04 1.14 6.14
N MET A 174 -0.33 0.09 6.89
CA MET A 174 0.54 -0.40 7.97
C MET A 174 1.94 -0.74 7.46
N SER A 175 2.03 -1.47 6.33
CA SER A 175 3.30 -1.83 5.71
C SER A 175 4.08 -0.60 5.22
N SER A 176 3.39 0.38 4.64
CA SER A 176 4.00 1.65 4.22
C SER A 176 4.62 2.41 5.39
N ILE A 177 3.92 2.47 6.54
CA ILE A 177 4.45 3.09 7.75
C ILE A 177 5.67 2.32 8.25
N LEU A 178 5.58 0.99 8.33
CA LEU A 178 6.68 0.13 8.79
C LEU A 178 7.93 0.28 7.92
N ILE A 179 7.79 0.39 6.60
CA ILE A 179 8.91 0.63 5.67
C ILE A 179 9.56 1.99 5.96
N ARG A 180 8.75 3.03 6.12
CA ARG A 180 9.24 4.38 6.41
C ARG A 180 9.99 4.46 7.74
N GLU A 181 9.54 3.71 8.74
CA GLU A 181 10.14 3.63 10.07
C GLU A 181 11.28 2.57 10.15
N ASN A 182 11.77 2.06 8.99
CA ASN A 182 12.83 1.05 8.88
C ASN A 182 12.52 -0.29 9.57
N MET A 183 11.25 -0.61 9.82
CA MET A 183 10.79 -1.89 10.38
C MET A 183 10.55 -2.90 9.25
N CYS A 184 11.58 -3.15 8.43
CA CYS A 184 11.48 -3.88 7.16
C CYS A 184 11.05 -5.34 7.33
N SER A 185 11.43 -6.00 8.43
CA SER A 185 11.06 -7.39 8.73
C SER A 185 9.56 -7.54 8.90
N ASP A 186 8.96 -6.66 9.73
CA ASP A 186 7.52 -6.68 10.02
C ASP A 186 6.72 -6.36 8.75
N ALA A 187 7.17 -5.35 7.99
CA ALA A 187 6.55 -4.99 6.72
C ALA A 187 6.58 -6.18 5.73
N SER A 188 7.73 -6.84 5.58
CA SER A 188 7.88 -7.98 4.68
C SER A 188 6.95 -9.14 5.06
N SER A 189 6.84 -9.45 6.35
CA SER A 189 5.95 -10.50 6.85
C SER A 189 4.48 -10.23 6.51
N ILE A 190 4.01 -9.00 6.72
CA ILE A 190 2.63 -8.59 6.41
C ILE A 190 2.38 -8.67 4.91
N LEU A 191 3.31 -8.12 4.09
CA LEU A 191 3.16 -8.07 2.64
C LEU A 191 3.20 -9.46 1.99
N LEU A 192 4.04 -10.38 2.47
CA LEU A 192 4.06 -11.77 1.99
C LEU A 192 2.72 -12.47 2.27
N SER A 193 2.23 -12.35 3.50
CA SER A 193 0.90 -12.89 3.86
C SER A 193 -0.23 -12.26 3.03
N LEU A 194 -0.12 -10.96 2.73
CA LEU A 194 -1.11 -10.26 1.91
C LEU A 194 -1.05 -10.71 0.45
N LYS A 195 0.15 -10.87 -0.13
CA LYS A 195 0.35 -11.38 -1.49
C LYS A 195 -0.36 -12.72 -1.69
N ASP A 196 -0.24 -13.65 -0.73
CA ASP A 196 -0.85 -14.97 -0.81
C ASP A 196 -2.40 -14.93 -0.77
N ARG A 197 -2.98 -13.85 -0.26
CA ARG A 197 -4.44 -13.62 -0.21
C ARG A 197 -4.98 -12.93 -1.47
N LEU A 198 -4.16 -12.19 -2.19
CA LEU A 198 -4.57 -11.38 -3.35
C LEU A 198 -4.50 -12.20 -4.65
N LYS A 199 -5.32 -13.25 -4.77
CA LYS A 199 -5.31 -14.17 -5.94
C LYS A 199 -6.38 -13.86 -7.00
N ASP A 200 -7.42 -13.10 -6.65
CA ASP A 200 -8.48 -12.74 -7.57
C ASP A 200 -7.99 -11.73 -8.63
N ASN A 201 -8.59 -11.79 -9.82
CA ASN A 201 -8.23 -10.92 -10.95
C ASN A 201 -9.25 -9.78 -11.18
N ASN A 202 -10.00 -9.38 -10.15
CA ASN A 202 -10.80 -8.17 -10.24
C ASN A 202 -9.90 -6.91 -10.18
N GLU A 203 -10.36 -5.80 -10.72
CA GLU A 203 -9.60 -4.57 -10.89
C GLU A 203 -9.00 -4.06 -9.57
N GLN A 204 -9.77 -4.11 -8.48
CA GLN A 204 -9.30 -3.63 -7.18
C GLN A 204 -8.21 -4.55 -6.62
N THR A 205 -8.39 -5.87 -6.69
CA THR A 205 -7.38 -6.84 -6.22
C THR A 205 -6.08 -6.73 -7.02
N LEU A 206 -6.17 -6.50 -8.33
CA LEU A 206 -4.98 -6.28 -9.16
C LEU A 206 -4.20 -5.01 -8.75
N LYS A 207 -4.89 -3.90 -8.48
CA LYS A 207 -4.28 -2.67 -7.96
C LYS A 207 -3.62 -2.88 -6.60
N ASP A 208 -4.28 -3.58 -5.70
CA ASP A 208 -3.76 -3.89 -4.37
C ASP A 208 -2.56 -4.85 -4.44
N ARG A 209 -2.60 -5.83 -5.37
CA ARG A 209 -1.50 -6.76 -5.64
C ARG A 209 -0.28 -6.01 -6.19
N GLU A 210 -0.47 -5.11 -7.16
CA GLU A 210 0.62 -4.28 -7.68
C GLU A 210 1.27 -3.45 -6.56
N ALA A 211 0.47 -2.78 -5.73
CA ALA A 211 0.98 -1.99 -4.60
C ALA A 211 1.77 -2.87 -3.61
N CYS A 212 1.24 -4.04 -3.26
CA CYS A 212 1.89 -5.00 -2.38
C CYS A 212 3.25 -5.47 -2.96
N LEU A 213 3.28 -5.86 -4.25
CA LEU A 213 4.49 -6.34 -4.92
C LEU A 213 5.53 -5.22 -5.10
N MET A 214 5.12 -3.99 -5.35
CA MET A 214 6.03 -2.84 -5.41
C MET A 214 6.69 -2.58 -4.05
N MET A 215 5.95 -2.66 -2.95
CA MET A 215 6.50 -2.54 -1.61
C MET A 215 7.46 -3.69 -1.30
N LEU A 216 7.11 -4.94 -1.63
CA LEU A 216 7.99 -6.11 -1.48
C LEU A 216 9.28 -5.95 -2.29
N HIS A 217 9.19 -5.49 -3.54
CA HIS A 217 10.38 -5.25 -4.36
C HIS A 217 11.27 -4.14 -3.79
N SER A 218 10.70 -3.11 -3.16
CA SER A 218 11.50 -2.08 -2.48
C SER A 218 12.32 -2.62 -1.30
N LEU A 219 11.80 -3.66 -0.63
CA LEU A 219 12.47 -4.35 0.48
C LEU A 219 13.45 -5.44 0.03
N LYS A 220 13.15 -6.11 -1.09
CA LYS A 220 13.89 -7.25 -1.63
C LYS A 220 14.21 -7.01 -3.10
N LYS A 221 15.15 -6.11 -3.38
CA LYS A 221 15.45 -5.63 -4.75
C LYS A 221 15.94 -6.73 -5.70
N ASP A 222 16.60 -7.76 -5.16
CA ASP A 222 17.22 -8.84 -5.92
C ASP A 222 16.30 -10.07 -6.06
N ASP A 223 15.10 -10.04 -5.50
CA ASP A 223 14.13 -11.13 -5.60
C ASP A 223 13.43 -11.10 -6.97
N THR A 224 13.94 -11.91 -7.89
CA THR A 224 13.40 -12.01 -9.25
C THR A 224 11.98 -12.58 -9.29
N ALA A 225 11.59 -13.39 -8.32
CA ALA A 225 10.24 -13.95 -8.25
C ALA A 225 9.20 -12.86 -8.02
N ILE A 226 9.49 -11.87 -7.16
CA ILE A 226 8.62 -10.71 -6.95
C ILE A 226 8.46 -9.89 -8.23
N LEU A 227 9.55 -9.72 -8.99
CA LEU A 227 9.49 -9.00 -10.27
C LEU A 227 8.67 -9.76 -11.32
N VAL A 228 8.78 -11.09 -11.36
CA VAL A 228 7.94 -11.92 -12.25
C VAL A 228 6.47 -11.80 -11.88
N ASP A 229 6.12 -11.89 -10.59
CA ASP A 229 4.74 -11.69 -10.11
C ASP A 229 4.21 -10.29 -10.48
N LEU A 230 5.07 -9.27 -10.41
CA LEU A 230 4.71 -7.90 -10.80
C LEU A 230 4.49 -7.78 -12.32
N VAL A 231 5.28 -8.47 -13.14
CA VAL A 231 5.08 -8.54 -14.59
C VAL A 231 3.72 -9.16 -14.90
N GLU A 232 3.41 -10.32 -14.30
CA GLU A 232 2.12 -10.99 -14.52
C GLU A 232 0.95 -10.08 -14.14
N THR A 233 1.03 -9.46 -12.96
CA THR A 233 0.00 -8.52 -12.50
C THR A 233 -0.22 -7.38 -13.49
N ARG A 234 0.86 -6.80 -14.04
CA ARG A 234 0.77 -5.73 -15.04
C ARG A 234 0.22 -6.19 -16.39
N ILE A 235 0.52 -7.42 -16.78
CA ILE A 235 -0.08 -8.03 -17.97
C ILE A 235 -1.60 -8.21 -17.78
N GLU A 236 -2.02 -8.72 -16.62
CA GLU A 236 -3.45 -8.86 -16.27
C GLU A 236 -4.17 -7.52 -16.23
N MET A 237 -3.50 -6.46 -15.78
CA MET A 237 -3.99 -5.07 -15.79
C MET A 237 -3.93 -4.43 -17.19
N LYS A 238 -3.42 -5.12 -18.21
CA LYS A 238 -3.18 -4.61 -19.58
C LYS A 238 -2.24 -3.39 -19.62
N GLN A 239 -1.34 -3.27 -18.65
CA GLN A 239 -0.32 -2.21 -18.58
C GLN A 239 0.96 -2.67 -19.32
N PHE A 240 0.85 -2.93 -20.61
CA PHE A 240 1.89 -3.57 -21.41
C PHE A 240 3.19 -2.78 -21.47
N GLU A 241 3.14 -1.44 -21.54
CA GLU A 241 4.31 -0.55 -21.55
C GLU A 241 5.10 -0.65 -20.23
N ARG A 242 4.40 -0.81 -19.11
CA ARG A 242 5.05 -1.01 -17.81
C ARG A 242 5.59 -2.43 -17.63
N ALA A 243 4.88 -3.41 -18.16
CA ALA A 243 5.29 -4.81 -18.11
C ALA A 243 6.57 -5.04 -18.92
N ILE A 244 6.67 -4.49 -20.16
CA ILE A 244 7.83 -4.71 -21.02
C ILE A 244 9.14 -4.15 -20.44
N ILE A 245 9.06 -3.05 -19.69
CA ILE A 245 10.24 -2.48 -19.02
C ILE A 245 10.83 -3.48 -18.02
N LEU A 246 9.98 -4.11 -17.20
CA LEU A 246 10.42 -5.09 -16.21
C LEU A 246 10.92 -6.38 -16.87
N ILE A 247 10.22 -6.85 -17.92
CA ILE A 247 10.64 -8.04 -18.66
C ILE A 247 12.02 -7.83 -19.28
N LYS A 248 12.28 -6.66 -19.89
CA LYS A 248 13.61 -6.34 -20.43
C LYS A 248 14.69 -6.38 -19.35
N LYS A 249 14.40 -5.86 -18.15
CA LYS A 249 15.32 -5.94 -17.01
C LYS A 249 15.59 -7.39 -16.60
N LEU A 250 14.55 -8.22 -16.52
CA LEU A 250 14.69 -9.64 -16.17
C LEU A 250 15.46 -10.42 -17.23
N VAL A 251 15.16 -10.20 -18.52
CA VAL A 251 15.85 -10.83 -19.64
C VAL A 251 17.32 -10.39 -19.74
N SER A 252 17.65 -9.15 -19.35
CA SER A 252 19.07 -8.72 -19.29
C SER A 252 19.87 -9.45 -18.23
N GLY A 253 19.25 -9.94 -17.17
CA GLY A 253 19.89 -10.77 -16.14
C GLY A 253 19.95 -12.25 -16.51
N ASP A 254 18.99 -12.75 -17.32
CA ASP A 254 18.90 -14.13 -17.77
C ASP A 254 18.36 -14.15 -19.21
N SER A 255 19.27 -13.96 -20.16
CA SER A 255 18.94 -13.78 -21.58
C SER A 255 18.47 -15.06 -22.27
N GLU A 256 18.69 -16.22 -21.67
CA GLU A 256 18.30 -17.53 -22.22
C GLU A 256 17.03 -18.10 -21.58
N ASN A 257 16.39 -17.34 -20.68
CA ASN A 257 15.14 -17.75 -20.04
C ASN A 257 13.95 -17.72 -21.02
N ILE A 258 13.65 -18.87 -21.57
CA ILE A 258 12.60 -19.03 -22.57
C ILE A 258 11.23 -18.58 -22.04
N ASN A 259 10.95 -18.77 -20.74
CA ASN A 259 9.67 -18.35 -20.17
C ASN A 259 9.53 -16.83 -20.12
N LEU A 260 10.60 -16.11 -19.78
CA LEU A 260 10.62 -14.64 -19.83
C LEU A 260 10.50 -14.13 -21.28
N LEU A 261 11.21 -14.76 -22.21
CA LEU A 261 11.12 -14.43 -23.64
C LEU A 261 9.72 -14.70 -24.21
N LYS A 262 9.03 -15.76 -23.79
CA LYS A 262 7.62 -16.00 -24.18
C LYS A 262 6.71 -14.90 -23.68
N ARG A 263 6.88 -14.43 -22.43
CA ARG A 263 6.13 -13.29 -21.89
C ARG A 263 6.44 -12.01 -22.66
N GLN A 264 7.73 -11.79 -22.99
CA GLN A 264 8.18 -10.65 -23.78
C GLN A 264 7.49 -10.63 -25.16
N ALA A 265 7.49 -11.75 -25.86
CA ALA A 265 6.80 -11.88 -27.12
C ALA A 265 5.31 -11.62 -27.00
N PHE A 266 4.65 -12.17 -25.95
CA PHE A 266 3.23 -11.93 -25.72
C PHE A 266 2.94 -10.42 -25.55
N VAL A 267 3.73 -9.72 -24.74
CA VAL A 267 3.55 -8.28 -24.50
C VAL A 267 3.77 -7.47 -25.78
N TYR A 268 4.82 -7.76 -26.56
CA TYR A 268 5.05 -7.08 -27.85
C TYR A 268 3.89 -7.29 -28.82
N LYS A 269 3.32 -8.49 -28.87
CA LYS A 269 2.13 -8.77 -29.69
C LYS A 269 0.93 -7.92 -29.25
N GLN A 270 0.70 -7.79 -27.94
CA GLN A 270 -0.41 -6.96 -27.41
C GLN A 270 -0.21 -5.46 -27.67
N MET A 271 1.04 -5.01 -27.73
CA MET A 271 1.40 -3.63 -28.08
C MET A 271 1.36 -3.36 -29.61
N GLY A 272 1.20 -4.39 -30.43
CA GLY A 272 1.29 -4.28 -31.89
C GLY A 272 2.72 -4.13 -32.42
N ASP A 273 3.72 -4.33 -31.58
CA ASP A 273 5.16 -4.27 -31.94
C ASP A 273 5.60 -5.58 -32.60
N MET A 274 5.23 -5.75 -33.85
CA MET A 274 5.49 -6.97 -34.62
C MET A 274 6.97 -7.21 -34.88
N GLU A 275 7.76 -6.15 -34.99
CA GLU A 275 9.19 -6.27 -35.20
C GLU A 275 9.88 -6.97 -34.01
N ASN A 276 9.68 -6.42 -32.80
CA ASN A 276 10.25 -6.99 -31.58
C ASN A 276 9.61 -8.35 -31.21
N TYR A 277 8.34 -8.58 -31.55
CA TYR A 277 7.68 -9.88 -31.43
C TYR A 277 8.42 -10.95 -32.21
N ILE A 278 8.68 -10.71 -33.49
CA ILE A 278 9.39 -11.66 -34.39
C ILE A 278 10.86 -11.82 -33.96
N ARG A 279 11.53 -10.71 -33.64
CA ARG A 279 12.90 -10.74 -33.10
C ARG A 279 13.00 -11.63 -31.84
N THR A 280 12.01 -11.57 -30.95
CA THR A 280 11.98 -12.40 -29.74
C THR A 280 11.81 -13.89 -30.10
N PHE A 281 10.98 -14.26 -31.11
CA PHE A 281 10.86 -15.62 -31.57
C PHE A 281 12.14 -16.16 -32.17
N ARG A 282 12.90 -15.32 -32.89
CA ARG A 282 14.20 -15.68 -33.42
C ARG A 282 15.19 -16.01 -32.32
N ILE A 283 15.19 -15.20 -31.23
CA ILE A 283 16.03 -15.48 -30.05
C ILE A 283 15.65 -16.85 -29.45
N ILE A 284 14.36 -17.12 -29.25
CA ILE A 284 13.89 -18.39 -28.68
C ILE A 284 14.27 -19.58 -29.61
N ALA A 285 14.11 -19.43 -30.92
CA ALA A 285 14.49 -20.44 -31.88
C ALA A 285 16.00 -20.76 -31.80
N ASN A 286 16.84 -19.73 -31.68
CA ASN A 286 18.29 -19.90 -31.57
C ASN A 286 18.71 -20.56 -30.25
N ILE A 287 17.99 -20.30 -29.13
CA ILE A 287 18.24 -21.02 -27.88
C ILE A 287 17.93 -22.52 -28.06
N TYR A 288 16.78 -22.87 -28.62
CA TYR A 288 16.45 -24.27 -28.88
C TYR A 288 17.41 -24.93 -29.89
N ALA A 289 17.96 -24.17 -30.85
CA ALA A 289 19.00 -24.67 -31.75
C ALA A 289 20.28 -25.02 -30.99
N LYS A 290 20.73 -24.18 -30.06
CA LYS A 290 21.89 -24.44 -29.19
C LYS A 290 21.68 -25.69 -28.30
N GLU A 291 20.46 -25.89 -27.81
CA GLU A 291 20.07 -27.04 -26.99
C GLU A 291 19.92 -28.34 -27.83
N GLY A 292 20.07 -28.27 -29.16
CA GLY A 292 19.83 -29.39 -30.05
C GLY A 292 18.36 -29.77 -30.23
N ASN A 293 17.44 -28.92 -29.73
CA ASN A 293 16.00 -29.19 -29.79
C ASN A 293 15.37 -28.65 -31.09
N ILE A 294 15.61 -29.43 -32.15
CA ILE A 294 15.21 -29.11 -33.54
C ILE A 294 13.68 -28.89 -33.64
N VAL A 295 12.91 -29.71 -32.96
CA VAL A 295 11.42 -29.65 -33.02
C VAL A 295 10.90 -28.29 -32.54
N TYR A 296 11.32 -27.84 -31.34
CA TYR A 296 10.89 -26.55 -30.84
C TYR A 296 11.48 -25.39 -31.64
N ARG A 297 12.72 -25.47 -32.10
CA ARG A 297 13.31 -24.49 -33.01
C ARG A 297 12.42 -24.27 -34.24
N ASN A 298 12.02 -25.36 -34.92
CA ASN A 298 11.19 -25.29 -36.12
C ASN A 298 9.79 -24.69 -35.83
N ILE A 299 9.18 -25.03 -34.68
CA ILE A 299 7.92 -24.44 -34.30
C ILE A 299 8.03 -22.88 -34.25
N TYR A 300 9.14 -22.35 -33.77
CA TYR A 300 9.31 -20.89 -33.72
C TYR A 300 9.61 -20.29 -35.10
N PHE A 301 10.36 -20.97 -35.98
CA PHE A 301 10.53 -20.52 -37.35
C PHE A 301 9.21 -20.55 -38.13
N HIS A 302 8.37 -21.56 -37.97
CA HIS A 302 7.02 -21.56 -38.52
C HIS A 302 6.14 -20.42 -38.01
N LYS A 303 6.27 -20.08 -36.72
CA LYS A 303 5.56 -18.90 -36.17
C LYS A 303 6.06 -17.59 -36.79
N ILE A 304 7.36 -17.47 -37.09
CA ILE A 304 7.92 -16.32 -37.82
C ILE A 304 7.31 -16.24 -39.23
N LEU A 305 7.32 -17.35 -39.98
CA LEU A 305 6.79 -17.39 -41.34
C LEU A 305 5.29 -17.10 -41.43
N LYS A 306 4.53 -17.38 -40.36
CA LYS A 306 3.11 -17.01 -40.28
C LYS A 306 2.90 -15.49 -40.37
N HIS A 307 3.86 -14.71 -39.91
CA HIS A 307 3.81 -13.24 -39.88
C HIS A 307 4.71 -12.61 -40.98
N LEU A 308 5.79 -13.26 -41.33
CA LEU A 308 6.74 -12.88 -42.39
C LEU A 308 6.96 -14.07 -43.34
N PRO A 309 6.08 -14.29 -44.32
CA PRO A 309 6.19 -15.46 -45.23
C PRO A 309 7.49 -15.56 -46.00
N ASN A 310 8.16 -14.44 -46.23
CA ASN A 310 9.39 -14.35 -47.01
C ASN A 310 10.66 -14.21 -46.13
N ASP A 311 10.59 -14.56 -44.84
CA ASP A 311 11.76 -14.52 -43.96
C ASP A 311 12.85 -15.52 -44.42
N VAL A 312 13.94 -14.97 -44.90
CA VAL A 312 15.03 -15.75 -45.56
C VAL A 312 15.65 -16.74 -44.56
N GLU A 313 15.90 -16.34 -43.33
CA GLU A 313 16.51 -17.20 -42.30
C GLU A 313 15.63 -18.41 -41.99
N ALA A 314 14.34 -18.14 -41.70
CA ALA A 314 13.38 -19.19 -41.38
C ALA A 314 13.17 -20.17 -42.53
N LEU A 315 13.06 -19.67 -43.78
CA LEU A 315 12.95 -20.51 -44.97
C LEU A 315 14.19 -21.35 -45.19
N THR A 316 15.39 -20.79 -45.02
CA THR A 316 16.64 -21.51 -45.24
C THR A 316 16.81 -22.65 -44.25
N VAL A 317 16.55 -22.39 -42.96
CA VAL A 317 16.68 -23.41 -41.91
C VAL A 317 15.71 -24.56 -42.12
N LEU A 318 14.44 -24.27 -42.44
CA LEU A 318 13.42 -25.30 -42.64
C LEU A 318 13.67 -26.12 -43.93
N LYS A 319 14.07 -25.48 -45.03
CA LYS A 319 14.43 -26.18 -46.29
C LYS A 319 15.63 -27.11 -46.13
N MET A 320 16.66 -26.69 -45.40
CA MET A 320 17.81 -27.54 -45.10
C MET A 320 17.42 -28.81 -44.34
N GLU A 321 16.45 -28.70 -43.43
CA GLU A 321 15.97 -29.88 -42.70
C GLU A 321 15.15 -30.84 -43.56
N ASP A 322 14.28 -30.31 -44.40
CA ASP A 322 13.50 -31.15 -45.31
C ASP A 322 14.42 -31.93 -46.23
N GLN A 323 15.45 -31.26 -46.75
CA GLN A 323 16.50 -31.95 -47.56
C GLN A 323 17.30 -33.01 -46.79
N LEU A 324 17.59 -32.75 -45.49
CA LEU A 324 18.26 -33.74 -44.64
C LEU A 324 17.36 -34.94 -44.35
N ARG A 325 16.07 -34.75 -44.13
CA ARG A 325 15.10 -35.85 -43.97
C ARG A 325 14.98 -36.68 -45.22
N GLU A 326 14.77 -36.07 -46.40
CA GLU A 326 14.74 -36.76 -47.68
C GLU A 326 15.97 -37.59 -47.96
N ASN A 327 17.16 -37.04 -47.62
CA ASN A 327 18.45 -37.76 -47.76
C ASN A 327 18.59 -38.94 -46.79
N ILE A 328 18.05 -38.86 -45.60
CA ILE A 328 18.04 -39.94 -44.60
C ILE A 328 17.07 -41.03 -45.03
N ASP A 329 15.86 -40.66 -45.41
CA ASP A 329 14.82 -41.61 -45.86
C ASP A 329 15.28 -42.36 -47.09
N SER A 330 15.89 -41.69 -48.07
CA SER A 330 16.48 -42.34 -49.28
C SER A 330 17.63 -43.28 -48.92
N LYS A 331 18.44 -42.98 -47.90
CA LYS A 331 19.50 -43.90 -47.45
C LYS A 331 18.94 -45.11 -46.71
N ILE A 332 17.90 -44.96 -45.94
CA ILE A 332 17.19 -46.06 -45.25
C ILE A 332 16.59 -46.99 -46.29
N GLU A 333 15.85 -46.48 -47.29
CA GLU A 333 15.27 -47.29 -48.40
C GLU A 333 16.34 -48.07 -49.20
N ASN A 334 17.46 -47.42 -49.47
CA ASN A 334 18.58 -48.08 -50.14
C ASN A 334 19.25 -49.18 -49.29
N THR A 335 19.27 -49.00 -47.97
CA THR A 335 19.83 -49.98 -47.04
C THR A 335 18.88 -51.17 -46.88
N ASP A 336 17.59 -50.94 -46.73
CA ASP A 336 16.55 -51.98 -46.66
C ASP A 336 16.49 -52.79 -48.00
N SER A 337 16.65 -52.11 -49.10
CA SER A 337 16.73 -52.78 -50.45
C SER A 337 17.95 -53.70 -50.58
N LYS A 338 19.10 -53.29 -50.03
CA LYS A 338 20.31 -54.10 -49.99
C LYS A 338 20.21 -55.29 -49.03
N ILE A 339 19.56 -55.15 -47.91
CA ILE A 339 19.36 -56.25 -46.98
C ILE A 339 18.43 -57.32 -47.61
N LYS A 340 17.36 -56.89 -48.27
CA LYS A 340 16.46 -57.80 -49.00
C LYS A 340 17.14 -58.55 -50.20
N MET A 341 18.22 -58.02 -50.77
CA MET A 341 18.99 -58.67 -51.80
C MET A 341 20.02 -59.70 -51.28
N VAL A 342 20.34 -59.66 -50.00
CA VAL A 342 21.28 -60.59 -49.36
C VAL A 342 20.56 -61.79 -48.75
N ASP A 343 19.28 -61.69 -48.50
CA ASP A 343 18.42 -62.76 -47.92
C ASP A 343 17.70 -63.61 -49.00
N ASN A 344 17.97 -63.40 -50.30
CA ASN A 344 17.56 -64.24 -51.44
C ASN A 344 18.76 -64.86 -52.07
#